data_dcb4ff28fce97752e7ddd53b76c51f6e
#
_entry.id   dcb4ff28fce97752e7ddd53b76c51f6e
#
_cell.length_a   1.000
_cell.length_b   1.000
_cell.length_c   1.000
_cell.angle_alpha   90.00
_cell.angle_beta   90.00
_cell.angle_gamma   90.00
#
_symmetry.space_group_name_H-M   'P 1'
#
loop_
_entity.id
_entity.type
_entity.pdbx_description
1 polymer ?
#
loop_
_entity_poly.entity_id
_entity_poly.type
_entity_poly.pdbx_seq_one_letter_code
_entity_poly.pdbx_strand_id
1 'polypeptide(L)'
;ANADLYGLGRGVYPKDKFPHLPAHPHCLCRIMPVIDGMINNTVAKPNVEAGGLSYLKTLNKTEQEQILGVNGRNLVMNGHISWTEKARGWSGDVFKRRLPVIESLKDYIKDGKVRVEEISKRKDGEIKEDVKARIIDYINSPYFNKSYVARQSMHVKDGKLYDASKNKSYYDVEPSHSDVLKAIRVGANNGGIGFTRNGDWNYKILVDIYPHIGYDVHEETGAKRSTSFATVHVSNKGIHIVPKGSERK
;
A
#
# COMPACT_ATOMS: atom_id res chain seq x y z
N ALA A 1 12.99 28.50 -4.49
CA ALA A 1 12.13 28.88 -5.62
C ALA A 1 10.91 29.76 -5.21
N ASN A 2 10.77 30.12 -3.94
CA ASN A 2 9.58 30.84 -3.45
C ASN A 2 9.85 32.31 -3.06
N ALA A 3 11.05 32.82 -3.28
CA ALA A 3 11.38 34.20 -2.99
C ALA A 3 11.17 35.09 -4.26
N ASP A 4 10.69 36.29 -4.07
CA ASP A 4 10.69 37.31 -5.11
C ASP A 4 12.06 38.00 -5.08
N LEU A 5 13.00 37.45 -5.85
CA LEU A 5 14.40 37.92 -5.87
C LEU A 5 14.62 39.16 -6.72
N TYR A 6 13.66 39.49 -7.59
CA TYR A 6 13.84 40.55 -8.61
C TYR A 6 12.67 41.53 -8.63
N GLY A 7 11.74 41.48 -7.67
CA GLY A 7 10.58 42.38 -7.65
C GLY A 7 9.53 42.10 -8.73
N LEU A 8 9.66 40.94 -9.42
CA LEU A 8 8.79 40.55 -10.53
C LEU A 8 7.64 39.60 -10.09
N GLY A 9 7.64 39.23 -8.83
CA GLY A 9 6.75 38.22 -8.27
C GLY A 9 7.47 36.88 -7.93
N ARG A 10 6.90 36.12 -7.01
CA ARG A 10 7.52 34.84 -6.55
C ARG A 10 7.68 33.85 -7.68
N GLY A 11 8.91 33.41 -7.90
CA GLY A 11 9.23 32.42 -8.92
C GLY A 11 9.32 32.98 -10.33
N VAL A 12 9.26 34.32 -10.48
CA VAL A 12 9.48 35.02 -11.74
C VAL A 12 10.93 35.51 -11.80
N TYR A 13 11.60 35.23 -12.91
CA TYR A 13 13.01 35.51 -13.12
C TYR A 13 13.19 36.26 -14.43
N PRO A 14 14.13 37.22 -14.53
CA PRO A 14 14.56 37.77 -15.80
C PRO A 14 15.03 36.65 -16.73
N LYS A 15 14.89 36.86 -18.04
CA LYS A 15 15.19 35.86 -19.09
C LYS A 15 16.60 35.29 -19.00
N ASP A 16 17.54 36.06 -18.52
CA ASP A 16 18.97 35.76 -18.41
C ASP A 16 19.38 35.27 -17.01
N LYS A 17 18.43 35.20 -16.04
CA LYS A 17 18.73 34.93 -14.63
C LYS A 17 17.86 33.82 -14.02
N PHE A 18 17.18 33.04 -14.83
CA PHE A 18 16.44 31.92 -14.32
C PHE A 18 17.37 30.74 -13.91
N PRO A 19 17.01 29.97 -12.89
CA PRO A 19 17.81 28.82 -12.45
C PRO A 19 17.86 27.73 -13.52
N HIS A 20 18.99 27.05 -13.63
CA HIS A 20 19.10 25.88 -14.49
C HIS A 20 18.12 24.77 -14.03
N LEU A 21 17.40 24.19 -14.99
CA LEU A 21 16.53 23.04 -14.75
C LEU A 21 17.18 21.78 -15.34
N PRO A 22 17.01 20.63 -14.67
CA PRO A 22 16.30 20.39 -13.42
C PRO A 22 17.07 20.89 -12.20
N ALA A 23 16.40 21.58 -11.27
CA ALA A 23 17.01 22.09 -10.05
C ALA A 23 17.36 20.98 -9.03
N HIS A 24 16.78 19.79 -9.20
CA HIS A 24 17.00 18.60 -8.36
C HIS A 24 16.52 17.35 -9.12
N PRO A 25 16.97 16.14 -8.75
CA PRO A 25 16.44 14.89 -9.32
C PRO A 25 14.91 14.85 -9.22
N HIS A 26 14.25 14.40 -10.29
CA HIS A 26 12.78 14.38 -10.43
C HIS A 26 12.11 15.76 -10.42
N CYS A 27 12.80 16.80 -10.83
CA CYS A 27 12.23 18.14 -11.00
C CYS A 27 11.21 18.14 -12.15
N LEU A 28 9.96 18.46 -11.84
CA LEU A 28 8.87 18.68 -12.80
C LEU A 28 8.65 20.17 -13.11
N CYS A 29 9.58 21.03 -12.72
CA CYS A 29 9.49 22.46 -12.98
C CYS A 29 9.54 22.73 -14.48
N ARG A 30 8.69 23.65 -14.93
CA ARG A 30 8.66 24.15 -16.30
C ARG A 30 8.98 25.64 -16.31
N ILE A 31 9.72 26.07 -17.30
CA ILE A 31 9.88 27.49 -17.59
C ILE A 31 8.73 27.89 -18.50
N MET A 32 7.98 28.87 -18.09
CA MET A 32 6.92 29.46 -18.91
C MET A 32 7.23 30.96 -19.14
N PRO A 33 7.12 31.47 -20.38
CA PRO A 33 7.26 32.89 -20.62
C PRO A 33 6.12 33.65 -19.94
N VAL A 34 6.47 34.72 -19.24
CA VAL A 34 5.52 35.69 -18.69
C VAL A 34 5.47 36.87 -19.68
N ILE A 35 4.31 37.10 -20.27
CA ILE A 35 4.07 38.19 -21.20
C ILE A 35 3.30 39.27 -20.44
N ASP A 36 3.84 40.48 -20.42
CA ASP A 36 3.19 41.62 -19.76
C ASP A 36 1.77 41.84 -20.31
N GLY A 37 0.81 41.96 -19.40
CA GLY A 37 -0.60 42.12 -19.72
C GLY A 37 -1.38 40.83 -19.95
N MET A 38 -0.73 39.66 -20.04
CA MET A 38 -1.41 38.36 -20.19
C MET A 38 -1.64 37.59 -18.88
N ILE A 39 -0.92 37.95 -17.81
CA ILE A 39 -1.10 37.34 -16.50
C ILE A 39 -1.63 38.40 -15.54
N ASN A 40 -2.90 38.30 -15.19
CA ASN A 40 -3.45 39.06 -14.08
C ASN A 40 -2.85 38.49 -12.77
N ASN A 41 -1.88 39.16 -12.20
CA ASN A 41 -1.25 38.84 -10.92
C ASN A 41 -2.22 38.90 -9.72
N THR A 42 -3.49 39.21 -9.97
CA THR A 42 -4.55 39.33 -8.96
C THR A 42 -5.41 38.09 -8.82
N VAL A 43 -5.17 37.01 -9.59
CA VAL A 43 -5.85 35.77 -9.33
C VAL A 43 -5.35 35.22 -7.99
N ALA A 44 -6.19 35.35 -6.97
CA ALA A 44 -5.98 34.66 -5.70
C ALA A 44 -5.53 33.25 -6.02
N LYS A 45 -4.33 32.86 -5.56
CA LYS A 45 -3.81 31.50 -5.82
C LYS A 45 -4.91 30.54 -5.36
N PRO A 46 -5.45 29.70 -6.25
CA PRO A 46 -6.45 28.73 -5.84
C PRO A 46 -5.86 27.96 -4.66
N ASN A 47 -6.70 27.62 -3.70
CA ASN A 47 -6.26 26.79 -2.56
C ASN A 47 -5.56 25.56 -3.13
N VAL A 48 -4.23 25.56 -3.09
CA VAL A 48 -3.39 24.52 -3.71
C VAL A 48 -3.78 23.14 -3.17
N GLU A 49 -4.22 23.10 -1.92
CA GLU A 49 -4.64 21.87 -1.27
C GLU A 49 -5.92 21.29 -1.90
N ALA A 50 -6.95 22.10 -2.06
CA ALA A 50 -8.19 21.69 -2.71
C ALA A 50 -7.99 21.46 -4.23
N GLY A 51 -7.22 22.32 -4.89
CA GLY A 51 -6.93 22.22 -6.32
C GLY A 51 -6.12 20.98 -6.68
N GLY A 52 -5.14 20.61 -5.84
CA GLY A 52 -4.31 19.43 -6.06
C GLY A 52 -5.11 18.12 -5.98
N LEU A 53 -5.99 18.00 -4.99
CA LEU A 53 -6.86 16.81 -4.89
C LEU A 53 -7.86 16.74 -6.06
N SER A 54 -8.43 17.86 -6.44
CA SER A 54 -9.34 17.93 -7.60
C SER A 54 -8.63 17.52 -8.88
N TYR A 55 -7.41 17.99 -9.11
CA TYR A 55 -6.59 17.58 -10.25
C TYR A 55 -6.30 16.07 -10.20
N LEU A 56 -5.86 15.54 -9.06
CA LEU A 56 -5.58 14.10 -8.92
C LEU A 56 -6.82 13.25 -9.24
N LYS A 57 -8.02 13.70 -8.90
CA LYS A 57 -9.27 13.00 -9.21
C LYS A 57 -9.62 13.00 -10.70
N THR A 58 -9.10 13.93 -11.50
CA THR A 58 -9.31 13.95 -12.96
C THR A 58 -8.41 12.96 -13.70
N LEU A 59 -7.32 12.53 -13.07
CA LEU A 59 -6.36 11.60 -13.63
C LEU A 59 -6.88 10.16 -13.58
N ASN A 60 -6.46 9.33 -14.53
CA ASN A 60 -6.70 7.91 -14.47
C ASN A 60 -5.86 7.23 -13.38
N LYS A 61 -6.19 5.99 -13.04
CA LYS A 61 -5.55 5.25 -11.95
C LYS A 61 -4.03 5.14 -12.13
N THR A 62 -3.56 4.88 -13.35
CA THR A 62 -2.14 4.72 -13.66
C THR A 62 -1.37 6.01 -13.44
N GLU A 63 -1.92 7.14 -13.89
CA GLU A 63 -1.32 8.47 -13.69
C GLU A 63 -1.29 8.85 -12.20
N GLN A 64 -2.38 8.57 -11.46
CA GLN A 64 -2.41 8.77 -10.01
C GLN A 64 -1.32 7.94 -9.29
N GLU A 65 -1.13 6.69 -9.72
CA GLU A 65 -0.10 5.79 -9.16
C GLU A 65 1.32 6.22 -9.52
N GLN A 66 1.52 6.82 -10.71
CA GLN A 66 2.81 7.42 -11.08
C GLN A 66 3.17 8.61 -10.20
N ILE A 67 2.20 9.44 -9.84
CA ILE A 67 2.42 10.64 -9.02
C ILE A 67 2.59 10.28 -7.54
N LEU A 68 1.71 9.45 -7.00
CA LEU A 68 1.60 9.18 -5.57
C LEU A 68 2.25 7.85 -5.15
N GLY A 69 2.55 6.98 -6.11
CA GLY A 69 2.81 5.57 -5.86
C GLY A 69 1.52 4.81 -5.51
N VAL A 70 1.52 3.49 -5.70
CA VAL A 70 0.32 2.63 -5.49
C VAL A 70 -0.28 2.81 -4.09
N ASN A 71 0.55 2.77 -3.07
CA ASN A 71 0.11 2.92 -1.68
C ASN A 71 -0.33 4.37 -1.38
N GLY A 72 0.44 5.37 -1.85
CA GLY A 72 0.08 6.77 -1.68
C GLY A 72 -1.25 7.14 -2.31
N ARG A 73 -1.51 6.62 -3.52
CA ARG A 73 -2.81 6.80 -4.17
C ARG A 73 -3.95 6.26 -3.32
N ASN A 74 -3.84 5.02 -2.83
CA ASN A 74 -4.90 4.43 -2.02
C ASN A 74 -5.18 5.25 -0.75
N LEU A 75 -4.14 5.72 -0.07
CA LEU A 75 -4.28 6.54 1.13
C LEU A 75 -4.93 7.89 0.86
N VAL A 76 -4.50 8.58 -0.21
CA VAL A 76 -5.05 9.89 -0.58
C VAL A 76 -6.47 9.78 -1.10
N MET A 77 -6.76 8.81 -1.98
CA MET A 77 -8.09 8.67 -2.59
C MET A 77 -9.14 8.17 -1.59
N ASN A 78 -8.73 7.43 -0.57
CA ASN A 78 -9.61 6.98 0.52
C ASN A 78 -9.71 8.00 1.66
N GLY A 79 -9.04 9.16 1.55
CA GLY A 79 -9.11 10.21 2.55
C GLY A 79 -8.33 9.95 3.84
N HIS A 80 -7.46 8.94 3.88
CA HIS A 80 -6.64 8.63 5.06
C HIS A 80 -5.52 9.64 5.28
N ILE A 81 -5.02 10.25 4.20
CA ILE A 81 -4.01 11.32 4.26
C ILE A 81 -4.33 12.38 3.21
N SER A 82 -3.90 13.61 3.48
CA SER A 82 -3.90 14.67 2.48
C SER A 82 -2.82 14.39 1.42
N TRP A 83 -3.08 14.72 0.16
CA TRP A 83 -2.07 14.66 -0.88
C TRP A 83 -0.85 15.54 -0.56
N THR A 84 -1.06 16.65 0.18
CA THR A 84 -0.01 17.55 0.62
C THR A 84 0.88 16.93 1.69
N GLU A 85 0.36 16.05 2.54
CA GLU A 85 1.16 15.26 3.49
C GLU A 85 2.05 14.28 2.75
N LYS A 86 1.52 13.65 1.70
CA LYS A 86 2.32 12.80 0.83
C LYS A 86 3.44 13.57 0.14
N ALA A 87 3.18 14.82 -0.27
CA ALA A 87 4.16 15.70 -0.89
C ALA A 87 5.18 16.28 0.11
N ARG A 88 4.75 16.53 1.35
CA ARG A 88 5.60 17.09 2.43
C ARG A 88 6.47 16.06 3.15
N GLY A 89 6.34 14.79 2.83
CA GLY A 89 7.06 13.69 3.46
C GLY A 89 8.59 13.69 3.28
N TRP A 90 9.17 14.79 2.83
CA TRP A 90 10.61 15.03 2.77
C TRP A 90 11.04 15.78 4.04
N SER A 91 11.52 15.08 5.03
CA SER A 91 12.28 15.71 6.12
C SER A 91 13.69 16.02 5.61
N GLY A 92 14.36 17.02 6.19
CA GLY A 92 15.66 17.55 5.75
C GLY A 92 16.80 16.52 5.58
N ASP A 93 16.56 15.26 5.83
CA ASP A 93 17.40 14.14 5.43
C ASP A 93 16.91 13.69 4.05
N VAL A 94 17.57 14.12 2.99
CA VAL A 94 17.19 14.05 1.58
C VAL A 94 16.83 12.64 1.11
N PHE A 95 17.14 11.60 1.89
CA PHE A 95 16.94 10.20 1.54
C PHE A 95 15.95 9.44 2.40
N LYS A 96 15.45 10.00 3.51
CA LYS A 96 14.46 9.34 4.37
C LYS A 96 13.05 9.88 4.13
N ARG A 97 12.27 9.19 3.31
CA ARG A 97 10.82 9.41 3.26
C ARG A 97 10.21 9.04 4.60
N ARG A 98 9.63 10.01 5.30
CA ARG A 98 8.70 9.66 6.38
C ARG A 98 7.50 8.97 5.75
N LEU A 99 7.22 7.76 6.21
CA LEU A 99 5.99 7.08 5.83
C LEU A 99 4.80 7.88 6.39
N PRO A 100 3.72 8.07 5.60
CA PRO A 100 2.55 8.77 6.08
C PRO A 100 1.97 8.03 7.29
N VAL A 101 1.62 8.78 8.32
CA VAL A 101 0.87 8.25 9.47
C VAL A 101 -0.59 8.14 9.03
N ILE A 102 -1.13 6.93 9.10
CA ILE A 102 -2.55 6.68 8.91
C ILE A 102 -3.21 6.85 10.26
N GLU A 103 -4.20 7.72 10.37
CA GLU A 103 -4.80 8.08 11.65
C GLU A 103 -5.31 6.85 12.42
N SER A 104 -5.97 5.92 11.74
CA SER A 104 -6.45 4.66 12.32
C SER A 104 -5.33 3.73 12.84
N LEU A 105 -4.09 3.94 12.40
CA LEU A 105 -2.92 3.15 12.80
C LEU A 105 -1.94 3.91 13.68
N LYS A 106 -2.19 5.19 13.96
CA LYS A 106 -1.28 6.10 14.68
C LYS A 106 -0.79 5.53 16.01
N ASP A 107 -1.71 4.99 16.80
CA ASP A 107 -1.41 4.44 18.12
C ASP A 107 -0.69 3.10 18.08
N TYR A 108 -0.64 2.46 16.91
CA TYR A 108 -0.04 1.15 16.68
C TYR A 108 1.33 1.22 16.00
N ILE A 109 1.76 2.43 15.59
CA ILE A 109 3.08 2.65 14.98
C ILE A 109 4.11 2.89 16.05
N LYS A 110 5.10 2.01 16.15
CA LYS A 110 6.25 2.16 17.04
C LYS A 110 7.53 1.93 16.25
N ASP A 111 8.50 2.84 16.40
CA ASP A 111 9.79 2.77 15.71
C ASP A 111 9.65 2.62 14.17
N GLY A 112 8.65 3.30 13.60
CA GLY A 112 8.38 3.23 12.15
C GLY A 112 7.78 1.91 11.66
N LYS A 113 7.25 1.07 12.56
CA LYS A 113 6.61 -0.22 12.24
C LYS A 113 5.26 -0.32 12.92
N VAL A 114 4.31 -0.98 12.25
CA VAL A 114 3.03 -1.35 12.86
C VAL A 114 3.18 -2.68 13.59
N ARG A 115 2.72 -2.73 14.82
CA ARG A 115 2.65 -3.97 15.59
C ARG A 115 1.40 -4.75 15.23
N VAL A 116 1.59 -5.81 14.43
CA VAL A 116 0.48 -6.62 13.93
C VAL A 116 -0.31 -7.25 15.07
N GLU A 117 0.34 -7.61 16.16
CA GLU A 117 -0.29 -8.18 17.35
C GLU A 117 -1.24 -7.19 18.04
N GLU A 118 -0.89 -5.89 18.02
CA GLU A 118 -1.73 -4.86 18.65
C GLU A 118 -2.94 -4.50 17.79
N ILE A 119 -2.78 -4.40 16.46
CA ILE A 119 -3.90 -4.14 15.56
C ILE A 119 -4.87 -5.30 15.45
N SER A 120 -4.42 -6.52 15.76
CA SER A 120 -5.24 -7.73 15.68
C SER A 120 -6.25 -7.86 16.80
N LYS A 121 -5.97 -7.26 17.95
CA LYS A 121 -6.81 -7.39 19.16
C LYS A 121 -7.99 -6.42 19.13
N ARG A 122 -9.15 -6.95 19.50
CA ARG A 122 -10.33 -6.14 19.73
C ARG A 122 -10.19 -5.44 21.09
N LYS A 123 -10.36 -4.12 21.12
CA LYS A 123 -10.38 -3.31 22.34
C LYS A 123 -11.78 -3.32 22.97
N ASP A 124 -11.85 -2.94 24.24
CA ASP A 124 -13.12 -2.79 24.93
C ASP A 124 -14.01 -1.76 24.22
N GLY A 125 -15.27 -2.13 24.00
CA GLY A 125 -16.22 -1.31 23.25
C GLY A 125 -16.15 -1.41 21.72
N GLU A 126 -15.10 -1.99 21.15
CA GLU A 126 -15.01 -2.23 19.69
C GLU A 126 -15.87 -3.41 19.25
N ILE A 127 -16.41 -3.32 18.03
CA ILE A 127 -17.05 -4.44 17.34
C ILE A 127 -16.07 -5.06 16.32
N LYS A 128 -16.42 -6.20 15.77
CA LYS A 128 -15.59 -6.92 14.78
C LYS A 128 -15.29 -6.08 13.54
N GLU A 129 -16.22 -5.23 13.13
CA GLU A 129 -16.09 -4.34 11.98
C GLU A 129 -15.01 -3.27 12.20
N ASP A 130 -14.81 -2.80 13.42
CA ASP A 130 -13.74 -1.84 13.75
C ASP A 130 -12.36 -2.49 13.58
N VAL A 131 -12.22 -3.72 14.07
CA VAL A 131 -10.99 -4.51 13.87
C VAL A 131 -10.77 -4.78 12.39
N LYS A 132 -11.83 -5.11 11.64
CA LYS A 132 -11.77 -5.33 10.19
C LYS A 132 -11.28 -4.07 9.45
N ALA A 133 -11.85 -2.92 9.76
CA ALA A 133 -11.46 -1.63 9.15
C ALA A 133 -9.97 -1.34 9.41
N ARG A 134 -9.52 -1.50 10.64
CA ARG A 134 -8.12 -1.31 11.03
C ARG A 134 -7.15 -2.26 10.30
N ILE A 135 -7.55 -3.53 10.07
CA ILE A 135 -6.76 -4.49 9.30
C ILE A 135 -6.70 -4.09 7.83
N ILE A 136 -7.80 -3.63 7.24
CA ILE A 136 -7.84 -3.15 5.85
C ILE A 136 -6.92 -1.94 5.69
N ASP A 137 -6.95 -1.00 6.63
CA ASP A 137 -6.03 0.15 6.65
C ASP A 137 -4.56 -0.29 6.73
N TYR A 138 -4.25 -1.27 7.58
CA TYR A 138 -2.91 -1.84 7.67
C TYR A 138 -2.45 -2.47 6.35
N ILE A 139 -3.29 -3.30 5.71
CA ILE A 139 -2.98 -3.97 4.43
C ILE A 139 -2.72 -2.94 3.32
N ASN A 140 -3.44 -1.82 3.34
CA ASN A 140 -3.30 -0.75 2.37
C ASN A 140 -2.17 0.23 2.73
N SER A 141 -1.60 0.13 3.92
CA SER A 141 -0.55 1.01 4.40
C SER A 141 0.83 0.66 3.82
N PRO A 142 1.77 1.62 3.84
CA PRO A 142 3.16 1.35 3.51
C PRO A 142 3.87 0.48 4.56
N TYR A 143 3.27 0.27 5.72
CA TYR A 143 3.80 -0.54 6.82
C TYR A 143 3.54 -2.04 6.63
N PHE A 144 2.65 -2.40 5.71
CA PHE A 144 2.35 -3.79 5.45
C PHE A 144 3.57 -4.52 4.87
N ASN A 145 4.12 -5.45 5.64
CA ASN A 145 5.25 -6.25 5.18
C ASN A 145 4.76 -7.38 4.26
N LYS A 146 5.00 -7.20 2.99
CA LYS A 146 4.57 -8.06 1.89
C LYS A 146 5.61 -9.08 1.43
N SER A 147 6.79 -9.08 2.05
CA SER A 147 7.85 -10.03 1.69
C SER A 147 7.46 -11.45 2.07
N TYR A 148 7.80 -12.42 1.24
CA TYR A 148 7.64 -13.81 1.62
C TYR A 148 8.62 -14.18 2.73
N VAL A 149 8.11 -14.83 3.77
CA VAL A 149 8.97 -15.43 4.80
C VAL A 149 9.58 -16.73 4.29
N ALA A 150 10.71 -17.15 4.86
CA ALA A 150 11.40 -18.40 4.47
C ALA A 150 10.48 -19.62 4.46
N ARG A 151 9.45 -19.64 5.33
CA ARG A 151 8.43 -20.70 5.40
C ARG A 151 7.64 -20.87 4.10
N GLN A 152 7.58 -19.85 3.23
CA GLN A 152 6.92 -19.93 1.92
C GLN A 152 7.48 -21.09 1.09
N SER A 153 8.79 -21.32 1.13
CA SER A 153 9.46 -22.38 0.36
C SER A 153 9.01 -23.81 0.71
N MET A 154 8.27 -23.99 1.82
CA MET A 154 7.63 -25.26 2.20
C MET A 154 6.35 -25.54 1.37
N HIS A 155 5.78 -24.48 0.79
CA HIS A 155 4.55 -24.51 0.00
C HIS A 155 4.79 -24.30 -1.49
N VAL A 156 6.04 -24.42 -1.94
CA VAL A 156 6.44 -24.38 -3.35
C VAL A 156 7.19 -25.66 -3.68
N LYS A 157 6.77 -26.36 -4.72
CA LYS A 157 7.43 -27.58 -5.18
C LYS A 157 8.92 -27.31 -5.47
N ASP A 158 9.77 -28.20 -5.01
CA ASP A 158 11.23 -28.06 -5.10
C ASP A 158 11.80 -26.83 -4.33
N GLY A 159 10.99 -26.16 -3.52
CA GLY A 159 11.45 -25.12 -2.60
C GLY A 159 12.38 -25.69 -1.51
N LYS A 160 13.25 -24.83 -0.98
CA LYS A 160 14.29 -25.23 0.01
C LYS A 160 13.75 -26.00 1.21
N LEU A 161 12.52 -25.75 1.64
CA LEU A 161 11.87 -26.41 2.80
C LEU A 161 10.74 -27.35 2.36
N TYR A 162 10.58 -27.58 1.05
CA TYR A 162 9.59 -28.52 0.55
C TYR A 162 10.00 -29.95 0.89
N ASP A 163 9.03 -30.72 1.36
CA ASP A 163 9.22 -32.13 1.72
C ASP A 163 8.08 -32.93 1.11
N ALA A 164 8.37 -33.65 0.05
CA ALA A 164 7.39 -34.44 -0.70
C ALA A 164 6.80 -35.60 0.12
N SER A 165 7.47 -36.05 1.21
CA SER A 165 6.97 -37.09 2.11
C SER A 165 5.87 -36.60 3.05
N LYS A 166 5.70 -35.26 3.16
CA LYS A 166 4.67 -34.65 3.98
C LYS A 166 3.49 -34.23 3.13
N ASN A 167 2.30 -34.52 3.57
CA ASN A 167 1.05 -34.08 2.93
C ASN A 167 0.81 -32.59 3.16
N LYS A 168 1.60 -31.74 2.53
CA LYS A 168 1.51 -30.28 2.60
C LYS A 168 0.95 -29.71 1.32
N SER A 169 0.01 -28.76 1.43
CA SER A 169 -0.48 -28.00 0.28
C SER A 169 0.63 -27.18 -0.34
N TYR A 170 0.72 -27.12 -1.69
CA TYR A 170 1.82 -26.51 -2.39
C TYR A 170 1.41 -25.93 -3.75
N TYR A 171 2.28 -25.08 -4.31
CA TYR A 171 2.25 -24.58 -5.67
C TYR A 171 3.36 -25.24 -6.49
N ASP A 172 3.11 -25.55 -7.76
CA ASP A 172 4.19 -25.94 -8.66
C ASP A 172 5.14 -24.79 -8.95
N VAL A 173 4.61 -23.57 -9.06
CA VAL A 173 5.38 -22.33 -9.23
C VAL A 173 4.91 -21.30 -8.21
N GLU A 174 5.84 -20.64 -7.54
CA GLU A 174 5.54 -19.61 -6.56
C GLU A 174 4.75 -18.45 -7.19
N PRO A 175 3.57 -18.10 -6.66
CA PRO A 175 2.82 -16.97 -7.17
C PRO A 175 3.57 -15.64 -7.02
N SER A 176 3.40 -14.74 -7.99
CA SER A 176 4.07 -13.45 -7.94
C SER A 176 3.58 -12.60 -6.77
N HIS A 177 4.49 -11.85 -6.13
CA HIS A 177 4.13 -10.92 -5.05
C HIS A 177 3.04 -9.92 -5.47
N SER A 178 3.08 -9.44 -6.71
CA SER A 178 2.12 -8.45 -7.21
C SER A 178 0.70 -9.01 -7.23
N ASP A 179 0.54 -10.25 -7.67
CA ASP A 179 -0.77 -10.89 -7.78
C ASP A 179 -1.32 -11.26 -6.40
N VAL A 180 -0.45 -11.78 -5.53
CA VAL A 180 -0.83 -12.06 -4.14
C VAL A 180 -1.25 -10.78 -3.41
N LEU A 181 -0.57 -9.65 -3.61
CA LEU A 181 -0.98 -8.38 -2.99
C LEU A 181 -2.32 -7.86 -3.50
N LYS A 182 -2.60 -8.01 -4.81
CA LYS A 182 -3.92 -7.69 -5.35
C LYS A 182 -4.99 -8.56 -4.72
N ALA A 183 -4.74 -9.88 -4.66
CA ALA A 183 -5.66 -10.84 -4.06
C ALA A 183 -5.90 -10.58 -2.57
N ILE A 184 -4.86 -10.22 -1.80
CA ILE A 184 -4.99 -9.86 -0.38
C ILE A 184 -5.95 -8.67 -0.22
N ARG A 185 -5.79 -7.61 -1.01
CA ARG A 185 -6.66 -6.44 -0.94
C ARG A 185 -8.10 -6.76 -1.28
N VAL A 186 -8.31 -7.52 -2.36
CA VAL A 186 -9.66 -7.97 -2.77
C VAL A 186 -10.26 -8.88 -1.70
N GLY A 187 -9.52 -9.89 -1.23
CA GLY A 187 -9.99 -10.83 -0.22
C GLY A 187 -10.32 -10.15 1.12
N ALA A 188 -9.51 -9.20 1.56
CA ALA A 188 -9.77 -8.45 2.79
C ALA A 188 -11.08 -7.66 2.73
N ASN A 189 -11.33 -6.97 1.61
CA ASN A 189 -12.56 -6.21 1.40
C ASN A 189 -13.79 -7.12 1.26
N ASN A 190 -13.65 -8.29 0.64
CA ASN A 190 -14.74 -9.25 0.40
C ASN A 190 -14.95 -10.23 1.57
N GLY A 191 -14.53 -9.84 2.79
CA GLY A 191 -14.77 -10.64 3.99
C GLY A 191 -13.82 -11.84 4.16
N GLY A 192 -12.68 -11.87 3.46
CA GLY A 192 -11.65 -12.91 3.58
C GLY A 192 -10.90 -12.88 4.90
N ILE A 193 -10.97 -11.79 5.68
CA ILE A 193 -10.30 -11.67 6.98
C ILE A 193 -10.88 -12.69 7.96
N GLY A 194 -10.00 -13.53 8.50
CA GLY A 194 -10.37 -14.54 9.49
C GLY A 194 -10.34 -13.97 10.91
N PHE A 195 -11.33 -14.35 11.73
CA PHE A 195 -11.42 -13.91 13.12
C PHE A 195 -11.47 -15.12 14.06
N THR A 196 -11.01 -14.90 15.28
CA THR A 196 -11.22 -15.81 16.41
C THR A 196 -12.64 -15.67 16.92
N ARG A 197 -13.07 -16.56 17.84
CA ARG A 197 -14.37 -16.46 18.52
C ARG A 197 -14.53 -15.14 19.30
N ASN A 198 -13.42 -14.59 19.79
CA ASN A 198 -13.42 -13.34 20.56
C ASN A 198 -13.48 -12.07 19.67
N GLY A 199 -13.46 -12.24 18.34
CA GLY A 199 -13.46 -11.14 17.39
C GLY A 199 -12.10 -10.55 17.08
N ASP A 200 -11.01 -11.14 17.59
CA ASP A 200 -9.64 -10.77 17.23
C ASP A 200 -9.29 -11.30 15.83
N TRP A 201 -8.41 -10.63 15.12
CA TRP A 201 -7.87 -11.16 13.88
C TRP A 201 -6.96 -12.36 14.12
N ASN A 202 -7.20 -13.44 13.41
CA ASN A 202 -6.37 -14.64 13.50
C ASN A 202 -5.16 -14.65 12.55
N TYR A 203 -4.77 -13.48 12.04
CA TYR A 203 -3.65 -13.27 11.10
C TYR A 203 -3.80 -13.99 9.75
N LYS A 204 -5.01 -14.38 9.39
CA LYS A 204 -5.30 -15.09 8.15
C LYS A 204 -6.24 -14.30 7.27
N ILE A 205 -6.00 -14.36 5.96
CA ILE A 205 -6.86 -13.78 4.93
C ILE A 205 -7.08 -14.85 3.86
N LEU A 206 -8.33 -15.20 3.62
CA LEU A 206 -8.71 -16.07 2.50
C LEU A 206 -8.76 -15.22 1.23
N VAL A 207 -8.09 -15.68 0.19
CA VAL A 207 -7.96 -14.98 -1.09
C VAL A 207 -8.19 -15.94 -2.25
N ASP A 208 -8.63 -15.40 -3.39
CA ASP A 208 -8.56 -16.07 -4.69
C ASP A 208 -7.40 -15.45 -5.47
N ILE A 209 -6.43 -16.26 -5.86
CA ILE A 209 -5.21 -15.80 -6.55
C ILE A 209 -5.20 -16.23 -8.02
N TYR A 210 -6.38 -16.56 -8.60
CA TYR A 210 -6.44 -16.86 -10.03
C TYR A 210 -5.64 -15.82 -10.86
N PRO A 211 -4.84 -16.23 -11.86
CA PRO A 211 -4.78 -17.56 -12.49
C PRO A 211 -3.80 -18.57 -11.82
N HIS A 212 -3.21 -18.26 -10.68
CA HIS A 212 -2.30 -19.18 -10.00
C HIS A 212 -3.08 -20.33 -9.37
N ILE A 213 -2.72 -21.54 -9.74
CA ILE A 213 -3.34 -22.76 -9.22
C ILE A 213 -2.35 -23.49 -8.32
N GLY A 214 -2.79 -23.85 -7.14
CA GLY A 214 -2.05 -24.69 -6.22
C GLY A 214 -2.82 -25.98 -5.91
N TYR A 215 -2.24 -26.83 -5.07
CA TYR A 215 -2.83 -28.07 -4.62
C TYR A 215 -3.11 -28.00 -3.12
N ASP A 216 -4.39 -28.09 -2.76
CA ASP A 216 -4.80 -28.34 -1.38
C ASP A 216 -4.68 -29.84 -1.12
N VAL A 217 -3.83 -30.21 -0.17
CA VAL A 217 -3.51 -31.61 0.14
C VAL A 217 -4.07 -31.95 1.51
N HIS A 218 -4.89 -33.01 1.56
CA HIS A 218 -5.44 -33.48 2.81
C HIS A 218 -4.33 -34.13 3.65
N GLU A 219 -4.16 -33.68 4.88
CA GLU A 219 -3.02 -34.03 5.73
C GLU A 219 -2.92 -35.54 6.01
N GLU A 220 -4.05 -36.22 6.27
CA GLU A 220 -4.08 -37.63 6.62
C GLU A 220 -4.03 -38.57 5.40
N THR A 221 -4.78 -38.24 4.35
CA THR A 221 -4.96 -39.12 3.20
C THR A 221 -4.02 -38.81 2.02
N GLY A 222 -3.39 -37.66 2.01
CA GLY A 222 -2.60 -37.18 0.88
C GLY A 222 -3.42 -36.83 -0.38
N ALA A 223 -4.76 -36.90 -0.29
CA ALA A 223 -5.63 -36.56 -1.41
C ALA A 223 -5.41 -35.08 -1.84
N LYS A 224 -5.28 -34.87 -3.15
CA LYS A 224 -4.95 -33.54 -3.73
C LYS A 224 -6.16 -32.97 -4.46
N ARG A 225 -6.42 -31.68 -4.24
CA ARG A 225 -7.43 -30.92 -4.96
C ARG A 225 -6.79 -29.65 -5.51
N SER A 226 -6.91 -29.40 -6.81
CA SER A 226 -6.47 -28.13 -7.41
C SER A 226 -7.37 -26.98 -6.96
N THR A 227 -6.78 -25.82 -6.68
CA THR A 227 -7.50 -24.66 -6.19
C THR A 227 -6.77 -23.38 -6.53
N SER A 228 -7.52 -22.31 -6.84
CA SER A 228 -7.02 -20.94 -6.90
C SER A 228 -7.15 -20.22 -5.55
N PHE A 229 -7.89 -20.80 -4.60
CA PHE A 229 -8.02 -20.21 -3.27
C PHE A 229 -6.77 -20.50 -2.43
N ALA A 230 -6.43 -19.52 -1.60
CA ALA A 230 -5.32 -19.63 -0.67
C ALA A 230 -5.62 -18.93 0.64
N THR A 231 -5.01 -19.43 1.71
CA THR A 231 -4.93 -18.71 2.98
C THR A 231 -3.60 -17.98 3.04
N VAL A 232 -3.65 -16.67 3.13
CA VAL A 232 -2.49 -15.83 3.42
C VAL A 232 -2.33 -15.74 4.93
N HIS A 233 -1.16 -16.13 5.43
CA HIS A 233 -0.76 -15.91 6.82
C HIS A 233 0.08 -14.66 6.90
N VAL A 234 -0.26 -13.75 7.79
CA VAL A 234 0.39 -12.45 7.97
C VAL A 234 1.16 -12.43 9.28
N SER A 235 2.35 -11.86 9.27
CA SER A 235 3.17 -11.65 10.45
C SER A 235 4.01 -10.37 10.32
N ASN A 236 4.65 -9.92 11.39
CA ASN A 236 5.60 -8.81 11.34
C ASN A 236 6.79 -9.07 10.41
N LYS A 237 7.15 -10.35 10.19
CA LYS A 237 8.25 -10.76 9.33
C LYS A 237 7.88 -10.83 7.85
N GLY A 238 6.59 -10.77 7.54
CA GLY A 238 6.07 -10.87 6.19
C GLY A 238 4.92 -11.86 6.08
N ILE A 239 4.69 -12.37 4.88
CA ILE A 239 3.57 -13.24 4.53
C ILE A 239 4.04 -14.62 4.05
N HIS A 240 3.19 -15.62 4.16
CA HIS A 240 3.25 -16.84 3.35
C HIS A 240 1.84 -17.27 2.96
N ILE A 241 1.73 -17.93 1.83
CA ILE A 241 0.47 -18.35 1.24
C ILE A 241 0.41 -19.87 1.13
N VAL A 242 -0.74 -20.41 1.45
CA VAL A 242 -0.98 -21.86 1.45
C VAL A 242 -2.22 -22.13 0.63
N PRO A 243 -2.15 -22.98 -0.43
CA PRO A 243 -3.34 -23.39 -1.17
C PRO A 243 -4.37 -24.00 -0.22
N LYS A 244 -5.63 -23.64 -0.39
CA LYS A 244 -6.72 -24.15 0.44
C LYS A 244 -8.01 -24.23 -0.37
N GLY A 245 -8.77 -25.31 -0.18
CA GLY A 245 -10.10 -25.45 -0.77
C GLY A 245 -11.05 -24.30 -0.37
N SER A 246 -11.98 -24.00 -1.25
CA SER A 246 -12.89 -22.84 -1.14
C SER A 246 -13.92 -22.92 0.00
N GLU A 247 -14.04 -24.05 0.67
CA GLU A 247 -15.09 -24.25 1.66
C GLU A 247 -14.74 -23.61 3.01
N ARG A 248 -15.43 -22.49 3.30
CA ARG A 248 -15.68 -22.09 4.68
C ARG A 248 -16.73 -23.05 5.26
N LYS A 249 -16.31 -23.95 6.12
CA LYS A 249 -17.24 -24.54 7.08
C LYS A 249 -17.54 -23.54 8.18
#